data_6b705181ceda1917bed8544395a42c64
#
_entry.id   6b705181ceda1917bed8544395a42c64
#
_cell.length_a   1.000
_cell.length_b   1.000
_cell.length_c   1.000
_cell.angle_alpha   90.00
_cell.angle_beta   90.00
_cell.angle_gamma   90.00
#
_symmetry.space_group_name_H-M   'P 1'
#
loop_
_entity.id
_entity.type
_entity.pdbx_description
1 polymer ?
#
loop_
_entity_poly.entity_id
_entity_poly.type
_entity_poly.pdbx_seq_one_letter_code
_entity_poly.pdbx_strand_id
1 'polypeptide(L)'
;MNNETFGITFQYAICVTFNLENNIKIERTDSNLLNKFIESKIIKQIFKGKKPIEYLSNSNKYTSEFVKRCPHNFLLENEQTFSVRTFKGNGKMFAPKVVGQAGNETFNHFFGHLSENEVTKTNFKEFCLSRIDEMLPIIVDYALVSDLNCWFYFQENNFTYEIIKRDSLPELTYDFKNFSFSKPTKSEWAESNTIKYNEKKNTFEYFEIRGKIAI
;
A
#
# COMPACT_ATOMS: atom_id res chain seq x y z
N MET A 1 12.81 -13.88 -5.83
CA MET A 1 12.22 -13.08 -4.75
C MET A 1 11.02 -12.32 -5.29
N ASN A 2 9.87 -12.38 -4.61
CA ASN A 2 8.65 -11.63 -4.97
C ASN A 2 8.63 -10.24 -4.29
N ASN A 3 7.68 -9.37 -4.69
CA ASN A 3 7.56 -8.03 -4.12
C ASN A 3 7.18 -8.04 -2.61
N GLU A 4 6.46 -9.06 -2.17
CA GLU A 4 6.07 -9.20 -0.78
C GLU A 4 7.29 -9.46 0.11
N THR A 5 8.13 -10.44 -0.24
CA THR A 5 9.38 -10.72 0.49
C THR A 5 10.30 -9.50 0.51
N PHE A 6 10.38 -8.77 -0.61
CA PHE A 6 11.16 -7.53 -0.69
C PHE A 6 10.66 -6.49 0.32
N GLY A 7 9.35 -6.23 0.34
CA GLY A 7 8.75 -5.28 1.26
C GLY A 7 8.89 -5.67 2.74
N ILE A 8 8.67 -6.94 3.06
CA ILE A 8 8.81 -7.46 4.43
C ILE A 8 10.27 -7.37 4.89
N THR A 9 11.23 -7.74 4.03
CA THR A 9 12.66 -7.67 4.35
C THR A 9 13.08 -6.22 4.62
N PHE A 10 12.57 -5.26 3.83
CA PHE A 10 12.89 -3.85 4.04
C PHE A 10 12.33 -3.32 5.37
N GLN A 11 11.08 -3.65 5.71
CA GLN A 11 10.49 -3.28 7.00
C GLN A 11 11.27 -3.92 8.17
N TYR A 12 11.68 -5.17 8.03
CA TYR A 12 12.50 -5.86 9.02
C TYR A 12 13.87 -5.20 9.19
N ALA A 13 14.53 -4.81 8.09
CA ALA A 13 15.80 -4.09 8.12
C ALA A 13 15.69 -2.73 8.87
N ILE A 14 14.56 -2.03 8.72
CA ILE A 14 14.28 -0.81 9.50
C ILE A 14 14.18 -1.15 10.98
N CYS A 15 13.41 -2.19 11.36
CA CYS A 15 13.28 -2.61 12.74
C CYS A 15 14.63 -2.97 13.36
N VAL A 16 15.46 -3.73 12.66
CA VAL A 16 16.81 -4.09 13.10
C VAL A 16 17.71 -2.84 13.27
N THR A 17 17.68 -1.93 12.28
CA THR A 17 18.53 -0.72 12.28
C THR A 17 18.25 0.19 13.48
N PHE A 18 16.98 0.26 13.90
CA PHE A 18 16.54 1.14 14.99
C PHE A 18 16.19 0.40 16.30
N ASN A 19 16.45 -0.91 16.35
CA ASN A 19 16.15 -1.77 17.50
C ASN A 19 14.67 -1.67 17.92
N LEU A 20 13.76 -1.80 16.96
CA LEU A 20 12.32 -1.76 17.21
C LEU A 20 11.79 -3.17 17.51
N GLU A 21 10.92 -3.26 18.51
CA GLU A 21 10.13 -4.47 18.73
C GLU A 21 9.25 -4.75 17.50
N ASN A 22 9.23 -5.99 17.03
CA ASN A 22 8.43 -6.40 15.90
C ASN A 22 8.11 -7.90 15.96
N ASN A 23 7.10 -8.32 15.24
CA ASN A 23 6.65 -9.70 15.10
C ASN A 23 6.78 -10.23 13.67
N ILE A 24 7.70 -9.65 12.90
CA ILE A 24 7.98 -10.09 11.54
C ILE A 24 8.59 -11.49 11.57
N LYS A 25 7.97 -12.41 10.85
CA LYS A 25 8.47 -13.78 10.72
C LYS A 25 9.70 -13.80 9.82
N ILE A 26 10.84 -14.22 10.38
CA ILE A 26 12.14 -14.20 9.70
C ILE A 26 12.14 -15.07 8.44
N GLU A 27 11.42 -16.18 8.44
CA GLU A 27 11.27 -17.07 7.27
C GLU A 27 10.61 -16.40 6.05
N ARG A 28 9.96 -15.24 6.25
CA ARG A 28 9.39 -14.42 5.15
C ARG A 28 10.36 -13.36 4.64
N THR A 29 11.55 -13.28 5.19
CA THR A 29 12.59 -12.32 4.80
C THR A 29 13.66 -13.00 3.94
N ASP A 30 14.45 -12.18 3.23
CA ASP A 30 15.62 -12.61 2.46
C ASP A 30 16.88 -12.10 3.18
N SER A 31 17.71 -13.02 3.68
CA SER A 31 18.90 -12.68 4.49
C SER A 31 19.96 -11.91 3.69
N ASN A 32 20.15 -12.24 2.41
CA ASN A 32 21.12 -11.55 1.56
C ASN A 32 20.70 -10.11 1.31
N LEU A 33 19.40 -9.90 1.09
CA LEU A 33 18.84 -8.58 0.88
C LEU A 33 18.85 -7.75 2.19
N LEU A 34 18.56 -8.39 3.32
CA LEU A 34 18.65 -7.76 4.64
C LEU A 34 20.05 -7.18 4.88
N ASN A 35 21.09 -7.97 4.63
CA ASN A 35 22.47 -7.52 4.76
C ASN A 35 22.77 -6.33 3.85
N LYS A 36 22.34 -6.39 2.58
CA LYS A 36 22.49 -5.27 1.63
C LYS A 36 21.82 -3.99 2.12
N PHE A 37 20.63 -4.07 2.69
CA PHE A 37 19.93 -2.89 3.25
C PHE A 37 20.70 -2.27 4.41
N ILE A 38 21.23 -3.10 5.32
CA ILE A 38 21.99 -2.65 6.48
C ILE A 38 23.34 -2.02 6.03
N GLU A 39 24.06 -2.69 5.15
CA GLU A 39 25.37 -2.25 4.66
C GLU A 39 25.28 -0.96 3.84
N SER A 40 24.25 -0.79 3.02
CA SER A 40 24.06 0.38 2.15
C SER A 40 23.81 1.67 2.90
N LYS A 41 23.49 1.61 4.19
CA LYS A 41 23.08 2.76 5.03
C LYS A 41 21.88 3.54 4.50
N ILE A 42 21.18 3.04 3.49
CA ILE A 42 20.04 3.71 2.86
C ILE A 42 18.90 4.00 3.87
N ILE A 43 18.69 3.07 4.82
CA ILE A 43 17.69 3.22 5.88
C ILE A 43 18.00 4.46 6.73
N LYS A 44 19.26 4.66 7.11
CA LYS A 44 19.67 5.85 7.89
C LYS A 44 19.50 7.14 7.10
N GLN A 45 19.62 7.11 5.77
CA GLN A 45 19.38 8.26 4.91
C GLN A 45 17.88 8.60 4.84
N ILE A 46 17.02 7.59 4.67
CA ILE A 46 15.55 7.75 4.63
C ILE A 46 15.05 8.41 5.93
N PHE A 47 15.58 7.97 7.06
CA PHE A 47 15.17 8.44 8.40
C PHE A 47 16.06 9.54 8.97
N LYS A 48 16.85 10.21 8.15
CA LYS A 48 17.71 11.32 8.63
C LYS A 48 16.85 12.43 9.28
N GLY A 49 17.09 12.67 10.58
CA GLY A 49 16.35 13.65 11.37
C GLY A 49 14.90 13.26 11.73
N LYS A 50 14.52 11.99 11.55
CA LYS A 50 13.16 11.48 11.84
C LYS A 50 13.26 10.02 12.25
N LYS A 51 13.62 9.76 13.51
CA LYS A 51 13.82 8.40 14.00
C LYS A 51 12.49 7.66 14.17
N PRO A 52 12.33 6.44 13.61
CA PRO A 52 11.20 5.58 13.95
C PRO A 52 11.35 5.04 15.37
N ILE A 53 10.26 5.04 16.12
CA ILE A 53 10.21 4.61 17.52
C ILE A 53 9.30 3.40 17.72
N GLU A 54 8.40 3.10 16.79
CA GLU A 54 7.47 1.98 16.89
C GLU A 54 7.16 1.39 15.50
N TYR A 55 7.05 0.05 15.44
CA TYR A 55 6.56 -0.67 14.27
C TYR A 55 5.06 -0.93 14.39
N LEU A 56 4.28 -0.39 13.47
CA LEU A 56 2.82 -0.36 13.54
C LEU A 56 2.11 -1.39 12.67
N SER A 57 2.77 -2.00 11.68
CA SER A 57 2.09 -2.81 10.64
C SER A 57 1.23 -3.95 11.18
N ASN A 58 1.54 -4.46 12.37
CA ASN A 58 0.78 -5.52 13.03
C ASN A 58 0.17 -5.05 14.36
N SER A 59 0.14 -3.75 14.58
CA SER A 59 -0.48 -3.12 15.74
C SER A 59 -1.99 -2.98 15.55
N ASN A 60 -2.73 -3.01 16.64
CA ASN A 60 -4.14 -2.62 16.66
C ASN A 60 -4.34 -1.10 16.75
N LYS A 61 -3.24 -0.32 16.79
CA LYS A 61 -3.31 1.13 16.69
C LYS A 61 -3.80 1.53 15.30
N TYR A 62 -4.57 2.60 15.21
CA TYR A 62 -5.13 3.11 13.96
C TYR A 62 -6.04 2.10 13.21
N THR A 63 -6.58 1.11 13.93
CA THR A 63 -7.58 0.18 13.41
C THR A 63 -8.97 0.59 13.87
N SER A 64 -9.99 0.11 13.19
CA SER A 64 -11.40 0.29 13.54
C SER A 64 -12.17 -1.00 13.29
N GLU A 65 -13.45 -1.01 13.59
CA GLU A 65 -14.34 -2.13 13.29
C GLU A 65 -14.23 -2.56 11.81
N PHE A 66 -14.14 -1.59 10.89
CA PHE A 66 -14.09 -1.83 9.45
C PHE A 66 -12.68 -1.86 8.88
N VAL A 67 -11.71 -1.34 9.61
CA VAL A 67 -10.30 -1.25 9.19
C VAL A 67 -9.45 -2.10 10.13
N LYS A 68 -9.42 -3.41 9.88
CA LYS A 68 -8.77 -4.41 10.75
C LYS A 68 -7.23 -4.45 10.65
N ARG A 69 -6.61 -3.60 9.82
CA ARG A 69 -5.15 -3.55 9.65
C ARG A 69 -4.66 -2.12 9.74
N CYS A 70 -3.63 -1.90 10.52
CA CYS A 70 -2.98 -0.59 10.59
C CYS A 70 -2.53 -0.14 9.19
N PRO A 71 -2.94 1.05 8.73
CA PRO A 71 -2.54 1.57 7.42
C PRO A 71 -1.09 2.05 7.39
N HIS A 72 -0.51 2.33 8.55
CA HIS A 72 0.85 2.83 8.73
C HIS A 72 1.85 1.69 8.98
N ASN A 73 3.13 1.93 8.69
CA ASN A 73 4.18 0.97 9.01
C ASN A 73 4.96 1.34 10.29
N PHE A 74 5.19 2.64 10.51
CA PHE A 74 5.99 3.12 11.63
C PHE A 74 5.40 4.38 12.24
N LEU A 75 5.65 4.58 13.53
CA LEU A 75 5.52 5.85 14.22
C LEU A 75 6.91 6.45 14.39
N LEU A 76 7.04 7.76 14.15
CA LEU A 76 8.28 8.50 14.31
C LEU A 76 8.32 9.24 15.66
N GLU A 77 9.51 9.64 16.11
CA GLU A 77 9.72 10.35 17.38
C GLU A 77 8.98 11.69 17.50
N ASN A 78 8.60 12.28 16.37
CA ASN A 78 7.78 13.49 16.29
C ASN A 78 6.29 13.20 16.09
N GLU A 79 5.83 12.02 16.45
CA GLU A 79 4.45 11.52 16.34
C GLU A 79 3.90 11.38 14.91
N GLN A 80 4.71 11.66 13.88
CA GLN A 80 4.28 11.44 12.50
C GLN A 80 4.21 9.95 12.18
N THR A 81 3.20 9.59 11.39
CA THR A 81 3.07 8.25 10.83
C THR A 81 3.86 8.12 9.54
N PHE A 82 4.42 6.93 9.31
CA PHE A 82 5.26 6.64 8.16
C PHE A 82 4.85 5.33 7.49
N SER A 83 4.65 5.36 6.18
CA SER A 83 4.39 4.19 5.36
C SER A 83 5.51 3.91 4.38
N VAL A 84 5.73 2.63 4.09
CA VAL A 84 6.69 2.17 3.09
C VAL A 84 5.99 1.41 1.99
N ARG A 85 6.29 1.75 0.74
CA ARG A 85 5.97 0.99 -0.45
C ARG A 85 7.25 0.61 -1.16
N THR A 86 7.37 -0.64 -1.54
CA THR A 86 8.58 -1.16 -2.19
C THR A 86 8.29 -1.61 -3.61
N PHE A 87 9.20 -1.28 -4.52
CA PHE A 87 9.05 -1.56 -5.93
C PHE A 87 10.30 -2.23 -6.47
N LYS A 88 10.12 -3.25 -7.28
CA LYS A 88 11.16 -3.84 -8.11
C LYS A 88 11.07 -3.27 -9.52
N GLY A 89 12.16 -2.68 -10.00
CA GLY A 89 12.21 -2.06 -11.31
C GLY A 89 11.55 -0.66 -11.35
N ASN A 90 11.26 -0.20 -12.55
CA ASN A 90 10.74 1.17 -12.82
C ASN A 90 9.23 1.33 -12.57
N GLY A 91 8.56 0.27 -12.16
CA GLY A 91 7.11 0.31 -12.02
C GLY A 91 6.69 1.00 -10.73
N LYS A 92 6.04 2.15 -10.84
CA LYS A 92 5.37 2.84 -9.73
C LYS A 92 3.96 2.29 -9.50
N MET A 93 3.83 0.95 -9.49
CA MET A 93 2.57 0.26 -9.26
C MET A 93 2.54 -0.31 -7.86
N PHE A 94 1.52 -0.03 -7.08
CA PHE A 94 1.33 -0.61 -5.77
C PHE A 94 -0.11 -1.09 -5.57
N ALA A 95 -0.25 -2.14 -4.78
CA ALA A 95 -1.56 -2.58 -4.31
C ALA A 95 -1.92 -1.76 -3.05
N PRO A 96 -2.99 -0.98 -3.06
CA PRO A 96 -3.42 -0.26 -1.86
C PRO A 96 -3.83 -1.28 -0.79
N LYS A 97 -3.35 -1.07 0.43
CA LYS A 97 -3.73 -1.90 1.57
C LYS A 97 -5.17 -1.60 1.99
N VAL A 98 -5.79 -2.53 2.69
CA VAL A 98 -7.09 -2.39 3.37
C VAL A 98 -8.23 -2.04 2.42
N VAL A 99 -8.46 -0.77 2.10
CA VAL A 99 -9.58 -0.31 1.26
C VAL A 99 -9.45 -0.82 -0.17
N GLY A 100 -8.25 -0.95 -0.68
CA GLY A 100 -7.99 -1.53 -2.00
C GLY A 100 -7.92 -3.06 -2.03
N GLN A 101 -8.05 -3.74 -0.89
CA GLN A 101 -8.15 -5.20 -0.74
C GLN A 101 -9.21 -5.51 0.31
N ALA A 102 -10.33 -4.85 0.21
CA ALA A 102 -11.38 -4.87 1.21
C ALA A 102 -12.09 -6.23 1.25
N GLY A 103 -12.33 -6.74 2.46
CA GLY A 103 -13.39 -7.74 2.68
C GLY A 103 -14.77 -7.07 2.63
N ASN A 104 -15.85 -7.87 2.60
CA ASN A 104 -17.22 -7.34 2.45
C ASN A 104 -17.55 -6.21 3.42
N GLU A 105 -17.25 -6.35 4.69
CA GLU A 105 -17.54 -5.33 5.71
C GLU A 105 -16.83 -4.01 5.41
N THR A 106 -15.53 -4.10 5.11
CA THR A 106 -14.71 -2.92 4.76
C THR A 106 -15.20 -2.29 3.45
N PHE A 107 -15.50 -3.12 2.45
CA PHE A 107 -16.03 -2.64 1.17
C PHE A 107 -17.35 -1.88 1.36
N ASN A 108 -18.31 -2.47 2.06
CA ASN A 108 -19.60 -1.85 2.30
C ASN A 108 -19.50 -0.57 3.14
N HIS A 109 -18.57 -0.53 4.10
CA HIS A 109 -18.32 0.69 4.88
C HIS A 109 -17.86 1.86 3.99
N PHE A 110 -16.90 1.62 3.09
CA PHE A 110 -16.34 2.70 2.26
C PHE A 110 -17.16 2.98 1.00
N PHE A 111 -17.83 1.99 0.42
CA PHE A 111 -18.43 2.08 -0.91
C PHE A 111 -19.91 1.68 -0.97
N GLY A 112 -20.47 1.13 0.12
CA GLY A 112 -21.87 0.69 0.14
C GLY A 112 -22.86 1.82 -0.15
N HIS A 113 -22.54 3.05 0.25
CA HIS A 113 -23.36 4.24 -0.03
C HIS A 113 -23.41 4.63 -1.52
N LEU A 114 -22.51 4.11 -2.36
CA LEU A 114 -22.50 4.35 -3.79
C LEU A 114 -23.46 3.42 -4.55
N SER A 115 -24.07 2.46 -3.86
CA SER A 115 -25.00 1.50 -4.46
C SER A 115 -26.39 1.63 -3.87
N GLU A 116 -27.41 1.64 -4.72
CA GLU A 116 -28.82 1.56 -4.31
C GLU A 116 -29.24 0.14 -3.94
N ASN A 117 -28.50 -0.85 -4.44
CA ASN A 117 -28.74 -2.26 -4.22
C ASN A 117 -27.54 -2.93 -3.55
N GLU A 118 -27.76 -4.08 -2.91
CA GLU A 118 -26.69 -4.85 -2.35
C GLU A 118 -25.65 -5.24 -3.41
N VAL A 119 -24.38 -4.96 -3.13
CA VAL A 119 -23.26 -5.36 -3.98
C VAL A 119 -22.95 -6.82 -3.71
N THR A 120 -23.27 -7.68 -4.68
CA THR A 120 -23.06 -9.11 -4.62
C THR A 120 -21.88 -9.52 -5.51
N LYS A 121 -21.44 -10.77 -5.36
CA LYS A 121 -20.40 -11.35 -6.24
C LYS A 121 -20.75 -11.23 -7.72
N THR A 122 -22.03 -11.27 -8.07
CA THR A 122 -22.50 -11.28 -9.45
C THR A 122 -22.41 -9.88 -10.10
N ASN A 123 -22.75 -8.84 -9.35
CA ASN A 123 -22.78 -7.45 -9.88
C ASN A 123 -21.54 -6.62 -9.48
N PHE A 124 -20.63 -7.18 -8.67
CA PHE A 124 -19.48 -6.47 -8.11
C PHE A 124 -18.62 -5.79 -9.19
N LYS A 125 -18.30 -6.52 -10.24
CA LYS A 125 -17.47 -5.99 -11.34
C LYS A 125 -18.13 -4.82 -12.04
N GLU A 126 -19.39 -4.94 -12.34
CA GLU A 126 -20.18 -3.89 -13.01
C GLU A 126 -20.33 -2.68 -12.10
N PHE A 127 -20.61 -2.91 -10.82
CA PHE A 127 -20.63 -1.87 -9.81
C PHE A 127 -19.30 -1.10 -9.75
N CYS A 128 -18.18 -1.79 -9.61
CA CYS A 128 -16.87 -1.13 -9.56
C CYS A 128 -16.57 -0.33 -10.83
N LEU A 129 -16.92 -0.86 -12.00
CA LEU A 129 -16.71 -0.14 -13.27
C LEU A 129 -17.56 1.13 -13.36
N SER A 130 -18.80 1.08 -12.89
CA SER A 130 -19.73 2.21 -12.96
C SER A 130 -19.44 3.30 -11.93
N ARG A 131 -18.68 2.99 -10.87
CA ARG A 131 -18.42 3.90 -9.73
C ARG A 131 -16.93 4.13 -9.47
N ILE A 132 -16.07 3.81 -10.41
CA ILE A 132 -14.62 3.89 -10.20
C ILE A 132 -14.12 5.30 -9.96
N ASP A 133 -14.72 6.29 -10.60
CA ASP A 133 -14.44 7.70 -10.45
C ASP A 133 -14.67 8.18 -9.00
N GLU A 134 -15.67 7.62 -8.33
CA GLU A 134 -15.97 7.89 -6.93
C GLU A 134 -15.11 7.05 -5.98
N MET A 135 -14.82 5.80 -6.35
CA MET A 135 -14.06 4.85 -5.52
C MET A 135 -12.56 5.16 -5.50
N LEU A 136 -11.98 5.49 -6.64
CA LEU A 136 -10.53 5.64 -6.78
C LEU A 136 -9.94 6.75 -5.90
N PRO A 137 -10.54 7.93 -5.78
CA PRO A 137 -10.07 8.96 -4.84
C PRO A 137 -9.99 8.46 -3.40
N ILE A 138 -11.00 7.73 -2.94
CA ILE A 138 -11.06 7.15 -1.58
C ILE A 138 -9.95 6.12 -1.40
N ILE A 139 -9.74 5.23 -2.37
CA ILE A 139 -8.71 4.20 -2.34
C ILE A 139 -7.30 4.82 -2.28
N VAL A 140 -7.06 5.85 -3.08
CA VAL A 140 -5.76 6.55 -3.13
C VAL A 140 -5.52 7.35 -1.85
N ASP A 141 -6.51 8.08 -1.39
CA ASP A 141 -6.40 8.83 -0.13
C ASP A 141 -6.04 7.91 1.03
N TYR A 142 -6.71 6.77 1.13
CA TYR A 142 -6.41 5.78 2.16
C TYR A 142 -5.03 5.11 1.96
N ALA A 143 -4.60 4.92 0.72
CA ALA A 143 -3.28 4.35 0.44
C ALA A 143 -2.12 5.30 0.81
N LEU A 144 -2.38 6.61 0.84
CA LEU A 144 -1.43 7.67 1.18
C LEU A 144 -1.75 8.34 2.53
N VAL A 145 -2.46 7.64 3.42
CA VAL A 145 -2.98 8.20 4.67
C VAL A 145 -1.89 8.56 5.70
N SER A 146 -0.69 8.01 5.58
CA SER A 146 0.44 8.36 6.47
C SER A 146 0.95 9.76 6.19
N ASP A 147 1.38 10.46 7.25
CA ASP A 147 1.99 11.80 7.12
C ASP A 147 3.15 11.80 6.14
N LEU A 148 3.92 10.70 6.15
CA LEU A 148 5.04 10.47 5.24
C LEU A 148 4.89 9.12 4.55
N ASN A 149 4.96 9.11 3.23
CA ASN A 149 4.86 7.90 2.41
C ASN A 149 6.17 7.71 1.65
N CYS A 150 6.95 6.70 2.02
CA CYS A 150 8.21 6.36 1.37
C CYS A 150 7.97 5.37 0.25
N TRP A 151 8.34 5.74 -0.95
CA TRP A 151 8.41 4.86 -2.10
C TRP A 151 9.86 4.46 -2.33
N PHE A 152 10.14 3.18 -2.13
CA PHE A 152 11.47 2.62 -2.15
C PHE A 152 11.66 1.69 -3.34
N TYR A 153 12.67 1.96 -4.15
CA TYR A 153 12.91 1.27 -5.43
C TYR A 153 14.19 0.45 -5.37
N PHE A 154 14.15 -0.73 -6.00
CA PHE A 154 15.31 -1.55 -6.27
C PHE A 154 15.42 -1.81 -7.77
N GLN A 155 16.38 -1.17 -8.40
CA GLN A 155 16.62 -1.25 -9.82
C GLN A 155 18.12 -1.38 -10.10
N GLU A 156 18.51 -2.31 -10.98
CA GLU A 156 19.90 -2.49 -11.44
C GLU A 156 20.90 -2.56 -10.26
N ASN A 157 20.54 -3.27 -9.20
CA ASN A 157 21.29 -3.36 -7.95
C ASN A 157 21.44 -2.06 -7.16
N ASN A 158 20.75 -0.99 -7.52
CA ASN A 158 20.73 0.28 -6.80
C ASN A 158 19.45 0.43 -6.01
N PHE A 159 19.58 1.12 -4.87
CA PHE A 159 18.45 1.53 -4.04
C PHE A 159 18.21 3.03 -4.20
N THR A 160 16.98 3.40 -4.50
CA THR A 160 16.54 4.79 -4.52
C THR A 160 15.23 4.94 -3.77
N TYR A 161 14.89 6.14 -3.35
CA TYR A 161 13.62 6.39 -2.64
C TYR A 161 13.11 7.80 -2.89
N GLU A 162 11.81 7.94 -2.71
CA GLU A 162 11.09 9.22 -2.67
C GLU A 162 10.25 9.26 -1.39
N ILE A 163 10.15 10.43 -0.77
CA ILE A 163 9.26 10.66 0.37
C ILE A 163 8.19 11.65 -0.03
N ILE A 164 6.95 11.18 -0.05
CA ILE A 164 5.77 11.98 -0.36
C ILE A 164 5.12 12.35 0.97
N LYS A 165 5.01 13.65 1.24
CA LYS A 165 4.30 14.17 2.40
C LYS A 165 2.81 14.29 2.08
N ARG A 166 1.95 13.86 3.00
CA ARG A 166 0.50 13.92 2.82
C ARG A 166 -0.01 15.36 2.64
N ASP A 167 0.47 16.28 3.44
CA ASP A 167 0.11 17.70 3.41
C ASP A 167 0.58 18.45 2.17
N SER A 168 1.48 17.86 1.41
CA SER A 168 2.06 18.42 0.17
C SER A 168 1.67 17.59 -1.06
N LEU A 169 0.63 16.75 -0.96
CA LEU A 169 0.11 16.04 -2.13
C LEU A 169 -0.45 17.08 -3.12
N PRO A 170 -0.05 17.00 -4.39
CA PRO A 170 -0.67 17.82 -5.43
C PRO A 170 -2.13 17.42 -5.60
N GLU A 171 -2.91 18.27 -6.24
CA GLU A 171 -4.24 17.90 -6.70
C GLU A 171 -4.11 16.66 -7.61
N LEU A 172 -4.77 15.57 -7.22
CA LEU A 172 -4.64 14.29 -7.89
C LEU A 172 -5.65 14.23 -9.03
N THR A 173 -5.16 14.00 -10.22
CA THR A 173 -6.01 13.68 -11.38
C THR A 173 -5.98 12.19 -11.67
N TYR A 174 -7.10 11.64 -12.09
CA TYR A 174 -7.29 10.21 -12.31
C TYR A 174 -7.59 9.95 -13.78
N ASP A 175 -6.84 9.01 -14.41
CA ASP A 175 -7.10 8.57 -15.79
C ASP A 175 -7.74 7.19 -15.77
N PHE A 176 -9.02 7.15 -16.09
CA PHE A 176 -9.84 5.93 -16.08
C PHE A 176 -9.82 5.16 -17.40
N LYS A 177 -9.12 5.64 -18.43
CA LYS A 177 -9.17 5.06 -19.78
C LYS A 177 -8.51 3.70 -19.90
N ASN A 178 -7.63 3.33 -18.97
CA ASN A 178 -6.84 2.10 -19.01
C ASN A 178 -7.31 1.06 -17.99
N PHE A 179 -8.60 0.96 -17.78
CA PHE A 179 -9.20 0.02 -16.85
C PHE A 179 -9.16 -1.41 -17.35
N SER A 180 -8.55 -2.33 -16.60
CA SER A 180 -8.67 -3.76 -16.87
C SER A 180 -8.99 -4.55 -15.61
N PHE A 181 -9.93 -5.50 -15.73
CA PHE A 181 -10.15 -6.50 -14.69
C PHE A 181 -9.29 -7.72 -14.97
N SER A 182 -8.52 -8.15 -13.98
CA SER A 182 -7.87 -9.45 -14.09
C SER A 182 -8.91 -10.57 -13.97
N LYS A 183 -8.68 -11.66 -14.70
CA LYS A 183 -9.50 -12.86 -14.56
C LYS A 183 -9.35 -13.42 -13.15
N PRO A 184 -10.45 -13.82 -12.49
CA PRO A 184 -10.38 -14.47 -11.20
C PRO A 184 -9.56 -15.76 -11.31
N THR A 185 -8.56 -15.93 -10.46
CA THR A 185 -7.84 -17.19 -10.33
C THR A 185 -8.64 -18.09 -9.38
N LYS A 186 -9.15 -19.22 -9.89
CA LYS A 186 -9.85 -20.30 -9.13
C LYS A 186 -10.97 -19.82 -8.20
N SER A 187 -12.20 -20.09 -8.58
CA SER A 187 -13.45 -20.12 -7.80
C SER A 187 -13.72 -19.03 -6.74
N GLU A 188 -12.77 -18.18 -6.38
CA GLU A 188 -12.92 -17.08 -5.44
C GLU A 188 -12.57 -15.75 -6.10
N TRP A 189 -13.42 -14.78 -5.94
CA TRP A 189 -13.12 -13.40 -6.29
C TRP A 189 -12.13 -12.82 -5.31
N ALA A 190 -10.95 -12.43 -5.79
CA ALA A 190 -9.99 -11.68 -4.99
C ALA A 190 -9.81 -10.30 -5.58
N GLU A 191 -10.17 -9.25 -4.86
CA GLU A 191 -9.94 -7.87 -5.27
C GLU A 191 -8.55 -7.41 -4.84
N SER A 192 -7.73 -6.98 -5.77
CA SER A 192 -6.57 -6.18 -5.49
C SER A 192 -6.54 -5.02 -6.48
N ASN A 193 -6.43 -3.82 -5.96
CA ASN A 193 -6.36 -2.62 -6.76
C ASN A 193 -4.90 -2.26 -6.97
N THR A 194 -4.46 -2.14 -8.20
CA THR A 194 -3.11 -1.70 -8.55
C THR A 194 -3.18 -0.28 -9.09
N ILE A 195 -2.50 0.62 -8.41
CA ILE A 195 -2.44 2.04 -8.77
C ILE A 195 -1.03 2.34 -9.26
N LYS A 196 -0.92 3.04 -10.37
CA LYS A 196 0.33 3.56 -10.91
C LYS A 196 0.29 5.08 -10.88
N TYR A 197 1.32 5.68 -10.32
CA TYR A 197 1.56 7.10 -10.44
C TYR A 197 2.37 7.41 -11.69
N ASN A 198 1.84 8.30 -12.53
CA ASN A 198 2.51 8.80 -13.70
C ASN A 198 3.05 10.19 -13.42
N GLU A 199 4.36 10.31 -13.13
CA GLU A 199 5.01 11.57 -12.78
C GLU A 199 4.90 12.65 -13.86
N LYS A 200 4.99 12.25 -15.13
CA LYS A 200 4.95 13.20 -16.26
C LYS A 200 3.60 13.90 -16.37
N LYS A 201 2.53 13.20 -15.99
CA LYS A 201 1.16 13.71 -16.05
C LYS A 201 0.63 14.15 -14.68
N ASN A 202 1.37 13.88 -13.61
CA ASN A 202 0.90 14.03 -12.22
C ASN A 202 -0.45 13.34 -11.97
N THR A 203 -0.59 12.10 -12.48
CA THR A 203 -1.87 11.38 -12.57
C THR A 203 -1.72 10.00 -11.96
N PHE A 204 -2.74 9.56 -11.21
CA PHE A 204 -2.86 8.15 -10.83
C PHE A 204 -3.62 7.40 -11.92
N GLU A 205 -2.96 6.40 -12.49
CA GLU A 205 -3.54 5.48 -13.46
C GLU A 205 -3.91 4.19 -12.74
N TYR A 206 -5.12 3.74 -12.94
CA TYR A 206 -5.64 2.53 -12.34
C TYR A 206 -5.55 1.38 -13.33
N PHE A 207 -4.87 0.28 -12.96
CA PHE A 207 -4.57 -0.78 -13.91
C PHE A 207 -5.38 -2.04 -13.72
N GLU A 208 -5.77 -2.36 -12.50
CA GLU A 208 -6.40 -3.65 -12.22
C GLU A 208 -7.21 -3.60 -10.93
N ILE A 209 -8.48 -3.98 -11.02
CA ILE A 209 -9.28 -4.35 -9.85
C ILE A 209 -9.35 -5.87 -9.79
N ARG A 210 -8.86 -6.44 -8.71
CA ARG A 210 -9.14 -7.83 -8.33
C ARG A 210 -9.95 -7.81 -7.05
N GLY A 211 -11.19 -8.23 -7.06
CA GLY A 211 -12.02 -8.25 -5.87
C GLY A 211 -12.13 -9.62 -5.25
N LYS A 212 -11.95 -9.75 -3.96
CA LYS A 212 -12.33 -10.91 -3.17
C LYS A 212 -13.50 -10.56 -2.27
N ILE A 213 -14.69 -11.04 -2.60
CA ILE A 213 -15.81 -11.06 -1.69
C ILE A 213 -15.74 -12.42 -0.97
N ALA A 214 -15.37 -12.42 0.30
CA ALA A 214 -15.56 -13.59 1.15
C ALA A 214 -17.06 -13.68 1.46
N ILE A 215 -17.68 -14.79 1.09
CA ILE A 215 -19.02 -15.17 1.53
C ILE A 215 -18.88 -15.90 2.85
#